data_5d90e9e9a3470be25b8bb15a86250389
#
_entry.id   5d90e9e9a3470be25b8bb15a86250389
#
_cell.length_a   1.000
_cell.length_b   1.000
_cell.length_c   1.000
_cell.angle_alpha   90.00
_cell.angle_beta   90.00
_cell.angle_gamma   90.00
#
_symmetry.space_group_name_H-M   'P 1'
#
loop_
_entity.id
_entity.type
_entity.pdbx_description
1 polymer ?
#
loop_
_entity_poly.entity_id
_entity_poly.type
_entity_poly.pdbx_seq_one_letter_code
_entity_poly.pdbx_strand_id
1 'polypeptide(L)'
;MSLSIRRARPDEAGLVLSLVRELAEYEKLSHEVEATEADIDAALFGSHPRLFCEIAEWQREPVGFAVWFINFSTFSGRHGIYLEDLY
;
A
#
# COMPACT_ATOMS: atom_id res chain seq x y z
N MET A 1 21.55 5.63 12.04
CA MET A 1 20.76 4.39 12.14
C MET A 1 19.34 4.74 12.56
N SER A 2 18.38 4.53 11.69
CA SER A 2 17.05 5.00 11.98
C SER A 2 16.00 4.25 11.20
N LEU A 3 14.87 4.08 11.84
CA LEU A 3 13.64 3.64 11.20
C LEU A 3 12.86 4.90 10.84
N SER A 4 12.39 4.99 9.61
CA SER A 4 11.55 6.10 9.18
C SER A 4 10.33 5.56 8.45
N ILE A 5 9.25 6.34 8.50
CA ILE A 5 8.01 6.01 7.80
C ILE A 5 7.67 7.22 6.93
N ARG A 6 7.43 6.96 5.66
CA ARG A 6 7.11 8.02 4.71
C ARG A 6 6.02 7.58 3.74
N ARG A 7 5.38 8.55 3.11
CA ARG A 7 4.43 8.27 2.05
C ARG A 7 5.16 7.74 0.82
N ALA A 8 4.56 6.77 0.14
CA ALA A 8 5.08 6.30 -1.14
C ALA A 8 5.09 7.44 -2.16
N ARG A 9 6.10 7.45 -3.02
CA ARG A 9 6.31 8.48 -4.04
C ARG A 9 5.75 8.05 -5.39
N PRO A 10 5.44 9.00 -6.29
CA PRO A 10 4.82 8.68 -7.57
C PRO A 10 5.60 7.71 -8.48
N ASP A 11 6.91 7.57 -8.28
CA ASP A 11 7.71 6.65 -9.08
C ASP A 11 7.88 5.27 -8.42
N GLU A 12 7.12 5.01 -7.35
CA GLU A 12 7.32 3.81 -6.55
C GLU A 12 6.21 2.76 -6.67
N ALA A 13 5.37 2.84 -7.72
CA ALA A 13 4.33 1.81 -7.89
C ALA A 13 4.92 0.40 -8.01
N GLY A 14 6.07 0.27 -8.67
CA GLY A 14 6.75 -1.02 -8.78
C GLY A 14 7.25 -1.53 -7.45
N LEU A 15 7.79 -0.63 -6.61
CA LEU A 15 8.21 -1.00 -5.25
C LEU A 15 7.02 -1.47 -4.43
N VAL A 16 5.92 -0.72 -4.47
CA VAL A 16 4.72 -1.10 -3.71
C VAL A 16 4.22 -2.46 -4.17
N LEU A 17 4.16 -2.71 -5.48
CA LEU A 17 3.72 -4.00 -5.99
C LEU A 17 4.66 -5.12 -5.52
N SER A 18 5.96 -4.88 -5.49
CA SER A 18 6.90 -5.89 -5.01
C SER A 18 6.67 -6.22 -3.53
N LEU A 19 6.33 -5.22 -2.73
CA LEU A 19 6.01 -5.44 -1.31
C LEU A 19 4.69 -6.20 -1.14
N VAL A 20 3.69 -5.90 -1.97
CA VAL A 20 2.43 -6.64 -1.98
C VAL A 20 2.69 -8.11 -2.31
N ARG A 21 3.56 -8.38 -3.28
CA ARG A 21 3.91 -9.75 -3.65
C ARG A 21 4.67 -10.47 -2.53
N GLU A 22 5.54 -9.76 -1.82
CA GLU A 22 6.23 -10.35 -0.67
C GLU A 22 5.24 -10.73 0.43
N LEU A 23 4.28 -9.85 0.72
CA LEU A 23 3.24 -10.14 1.70
C LEU A 23 2.43 -11.36 1.26
N ALA A 24 2.02 -11.39 0.00
CA ALA A 24 1.23 -12.50 -0.55
C ALA A 24 2.00 -13.81 -0.46
N GLU A 25 3.29 -13.79 -0.73
CA GLU A 25 4.12 -14.99 -0.61
C GLU A 25 4.23 -15.43 0.85
N TYR A 26 4.39 -14.49 1.76
CA TYR A 26 4.42 -14.78 3.19
C TYR A 26 3.13 -15.47 3.64
N GLU A 27 1.99 -15.03 3.11
CA GLU A 27 0.69 -15.60 3.41
C GLU A 27 0.33 -16.80 2.53
N LYS A 28 1.24 -17.20 1.63
CA LYS A 28 1.06 -18.30 0.67
C LYS A 28 -0.12 -18.07 -0.28
N LEU A 29 -0.33 -16.81 -0.64
CA LEU A 29 -1.40 -16.38 -1.53
C LEU A 29 -0.86 -15.70 -2.79
N SER A 30 0.41 -15.92 -3.13
CA SER A 30 1.04 -15.25 -4.26
C SER A 30 0.30 -15.48 -5.58
N HIS A 31 -0.35 -16.63 -5.73
CA HIS A 31 -1.13 -16.95 -6.93
C HIS A 31 -2.41 -16.10 -7.05
N GLU A 32 -2.79 -15.38 -6.00
CA GLU A 32 -3.98 -14.53 -6.02
C GLU A 32 -3.66 -13.09 -6.40
N VAL A 33 -2.38 -12.72 -6.55
CA VAL A 33 -2.01 -11.35 -6.92
C VAL A 33 -2.16 -11.18 -8.42
N GLU A 34 -3.18 -10.41 -8.82
CA GLU A 34 -3.46 -10.12 -10.22
C GLU A 34 -3.15 -8.68 -10.57
N ALA A 35 -2.94 -7.81 -9.57
CA ALA A 35 -2.66 -6.41 -9.80
C ALA A 35 -1.36 -6.21 -10.55
N THR A 36 -1.37 -5.23 -11.45
CA THR A 36 -0.17 -4.83 -12.19
C THR A 36 0.39 -3.54 -11.60
N GLU A 37 1.60 -3.18 -12.01
CA GLU A 37 2.19 -1.91 -11.60
C GLU A 37 1.30 -0.74 -12.02
N ALA A 38 0.69 -0.82 -13.23
CA ALA A 38 -0.21 0.22 -13.71
C ALA A 38 -1.45 0.35 -12.83
N ASP A 39 -1.99 -0.76 -12.33
CA ASP A 39 -3.13 -0.73 -11.41
C ASP A 39 -2.77 -0.01 -10.12
N ILE A 40 -1.61 -0.33 -9.54
CA ILE A 40 -1.13 0.29 -8.31
C ILE A 40 -0.85 1.77 -8.54
N ASP A 41 -0.20 2.11 -9.65
CA ASP A 41 0.10 3.50 -9.99
C ASP A 41 -1.16 4.33 -10.09
N ALA A 42 -2.17 3.83 -10.80
CA ALA A 42 -3.43 4.55 -10.96
C ALA A 42 -4.15 4.75 -9.62
N ALA A 43 -4.14 3.72 -8.77
CA ALA A 43 -4.85 3.77 -7.49
C ALA A 43 -4.17 4.71 -6.49
N LEU A 44 -2.84 4.77 -6.47
CA LEU A 44 -2.08 5.59 -5.53
C LEU A 44 -1.83 6.99 -6.06
N PHE A 45 -1.53 7.14 -7.34
CA PHE A 45 -0.98 8.38 -7.89
C PHE A 45 -1.75 8.94 -9.08
N GLY A 46 -2.88 8.34 -9.44
CA GLY A 46 -3.72 8.81 -10.53
C GLY A 46 -4.41 10.14 -10.18
N SER A 47 -5.23 10.63 -11.10
CA SER A 47 -5.93 11.91 -10.90
C SER A 47 -6.93 11.88 -9.75
N HIS A 48 -7.41 10.69 -9.38
CA HIS A 48 -8.35 10.50 -8.26
C HIS A 48 -7.85 9.33 -7.41
N PRO A 49 -6.81 9.56 -6.58
CA PRO A 49 -6.25 8.47 -5.78
C PRO A 49 -7.28 7.86 -4.84
N ARG A 50 -7.33 6.54 -4.79
CA ARG A 50 -8.24 5.79 -3.92
C ARG A 50 -7.52 5.08 -2.80
N LEU A 51 -6.21 4.86 -2.95
CA LEU A 51 -5.37 4.19 -1.98
C LEU A 51 -4.27 5.11 -1.51
N PHE A 52 -3.77 4.82 -0.33
CA PHE A 52 -2.65 5.53 0.27
C PHE A 52 -1.67 4.49 0.79
N CYS A 53 -0.39 4.78 0.70
CA CYS A 53 0.64 3.83 1.09
C CYS A 53 1.76 4.53 1.85
N GLU A 54 2.09 4.01 3.02
CA GLU A 54 3.26 4.39 3.78
C GLU A 54 4.30 3.29 3.65
N ILE A 55 5.56 3.69 3.50
CA ILE A 55 6.68 2.76 3.41
C ILE A 55 7.58 2.96 4.62
N ALA A 56 7.90 1.87 5.29
CA ALA A 56 8.85 1.89 6.40
C ALA A 56 10.23 1.58 5.84
N GLU A 57 11.22 2.38 6.23
CA GLU A 57 12.60 2.21 5.81
C GLU A 57 13.51 2.05 7.03
N TRP A 58 14.42 1.12 6.93
CA TRP A 58 15.48 0.93 7.89
C TRP A 58 16.79 1.19 7.17
N GLN A 59 17.52 2.24 7.61
CA GLN A 59 18.77 2.63 6.97
C GLN A 59 18.61 2.82 5.46
N ARG A 60 17.52 3.49 5.06
CA ARG A 60 17.17 3.81 3.67
C ARG A 60 16.74 2.61 2.82
N GLU A 61 16.58 1.44 3.43
CA GLU A 61 16.07 0.27 2.73
C GLU A 61 14.62 0.04 3.08
N PRO A 62 13.72 -0.14 2.11
CA PRO A 62 12.33 -0.46 2.41
C PRO A 62 12.26 -1.80 3.14
N VAL A 63 11.61 -1.82 4.29
CA VAL A 63 11.47 -3.02 5.09
C VAL A 63 10.02 -3.39 5.37
N GLY A 64 9.10 -2.51 5.06
CA GLY A 64 7.69 -2.80 5.26
C GLY A 64 6.80 -1.74 4.66
N PHE A 65 5.50 -1.96 4.70
CA PHE A 65 4.55 -1.00 4.15
C PHE A 65 3.16 -1.19 4.77
N ALA A 66 2.33 -0.14 4.62
CA ALA A 66 0.92 -0.19 4.95
C ALA A 66 0.13 0.45 3.81
N VAL A 67 -0.92 -0.22 3.36
CA VAL A 67 -1.84 0.32 2.37
C VAL A 67 -3.19 0.51 3.04
N TRP A 68 -3.78 1.67 2.87
CA TRP A 68 -5.05 2.00 3.50
C TRP A 68 -5.91 2.86 2.59
N PHE A 69 -7.20 2.92 2.90
CA PHE A 69 -8.13 3.78 2.17
C PHE A 69 -9.20 4.28 3.13
N ILE A 70 -9.92 5.32 2.68
CA ILE A 70 -11.01 5.92 3.45
C ILE A 70 -12.30 5.22 3.04
N ASN A 71 -13.00 4.65 4.03
CA ASN A 71 -14.30 4.04 3.80
C ASN A 71 -15.42 4.95 4.32
N PHE A 72 -16.64 4.50 4.19
CA PHE A 72 -17.80 5.23 4.68
C PHE A 72 -18.78 4.24 5.29
N SER A 73 -19.23 4.52 6.51
CA SER A 73 -20.25 3.72 7.16
C SER A 73 -21.63 4.35 6.93
N THR A 74 -22.52 3.63 6.27
CA THR A 74 -23.90 4.10 6.07
C THR A 74 -24.69 4.09 7.37
N PHE A 75 -24.27 3.31 8.34
CA PHE A 75 -24.93 3.26 9.63
C PHE A 75 -24.62 4.50 10.47
N SER A 76 -23.35 4.91 10.51
CA SER A 76 -22.94 6.06 11.33
C SER A 76 -22.93 7.37 10.54
N GLY A 77 -22.93 7.32 9.22
CA GLY A 77 -22.79 8.49 8.36
C GLY A 77 -21.41 9.10 8.41
N ARG A 78 -20.39 8.33 8.74
CA ARG A 78 -19.03 8.83 8.94
C ARG A 78 -18.02 8.05 8.12
N HIS A 79 -16.94 8.74 7.78
CA HIS A 79 -15.77 8.14 7.14
C HIS A 79 -14.88 7.50 8.20
N GLY A 80 -14.12 6.49 7.79
CA GLY A 80 -13.12 5.84 8.61
C GLY A 80 -11.93 5.46 7.74
N ILE A 81 -10.91 4.91 8.36
CA ILE A 81 -9.72 4.41 7.67
C ILE A 81 -9.77 2.89 7.71
N TYR A 82 -9.59 2.26 6.55
CA TYR A 82 -9.51 0.81 6.44
C TYR A 82 -8.09 0.42 6.05
N LEU A 83 -7.48 -0.43 6.86
CA LEU A 83 -6.14 -0.94 6.58
C LEU A 83 -6.28 -2.17 5.69
N GLU A 84 -5.81 -2.05 4.44
CA GLU A 84 -5.89 -3.13 3.47
C GLU A 84 -4.74 -4.11 3.65
N ASP A 85 -3.51 -3.60 3.72
CA ASP A 85 -2.31 -4.42 3.85
C ASP A 85 -1.37 -3.84 4.90
N LEU A 86 -0.74 -4.71 5.65
CA LEU A 86 0.32 -4.36 6.59
C LEU A 86 1.37 -5.46 6.56
N TYR A 87 2.59 -5.06 6.28
CA TYR A 87 3.69 -6.03 6.17
C TYR A 87 4.99 -5.48 6.76
#